data_457b50b129193601dc4cb7b2176905ca
#
_entry.id   457b50b129193601dc4cb7b2176905ca
#
_cell.length_a   1.000
_cell.length_b   1.000
_cell.length_c   1.000
_cell.angle_alpha   90.00
_cell.angle_beta   90.00
_cell.angle_gamma   90.00
#
_symmetry.space_group_name_H-M   'P 1'
#
loop_
_entity.id
_entity.type
_entity.pdbx_description
1 polymer ?
#
loop_
_entity_poly.entity_id
_entity_poly.type
_entity_poly.pdbx_seq_one_letter_code
_entity_poly.pdbx_strand_id
1 'polypeptide(L)'
;MAGQKRHYLITGAAGLVGPALAERLLEDPDNIVFLTDLIKPSIPPGAKHPENVRLLEADLCDQSAMEKVVAAALPLTAAFVFHGIMSGASEANPALAMKVNVDGVRSMLLHLAKVQRGVRVIFSSSNAVYGAPLPEVVTEATTPTPTGVYGCCKYMMEILVNDLNRRGELDAYSVRFPTIVVRPGKPSPAASAFLSGVIREPMNGIECPLPLTDRQFKATLCSPRVAIENLVRITNWPSDKLPPHQRAINFPGIIASVQDLLDALAKVGGEDKLALVKDEPNAAYEAILRSWAWSLDYSKPLELGLIGDENAEGLVREYVATLKK
;
A
#
# COMPACT_ATOMS: atom_id res chain seq x y z
N MET A 1 0.77 -32.77 -16.31
CA MET A 1 1.30 -32.81 -14.94
C MET A 1 0.72 -31.65 -14.20
N ALA A 2 0.03 -31.83 -13.06
CA ALA A 2 -0.43 -30.70 -12.24
C ALA A 2 0.82 -29.93 -11.78
N GLY A 3 0.86 -28.63 -12.04
CA GLY A 3 1.95 -27.77 -11.61
C GLY A 3 2.10 -27.79 -10.08
N GLN A 4 3.29 -27.50 -9.58
CA GLN A 4 3.50 -27.38 -8.15
C GLN A 4 2.70 -26.15 -7.64
N LYS A 5 1.80 -26.36 -6.66
CA LYS A 5 1.03 -25.26 -6.07
C LYS A 5 1.94 -24.24 -5.41
N ARG A 6 1.64 -22.95 -5.61
CA ARG A 6 2.38 -21.82 -5.08
C ARG A 6 1.58 -21.17 -3.98
N HIS A 7 2.14 -21.05 -2.79
CA HIS A 7 1.46 -20.50 -1.62
C HIS A 7 1.84 -19.05 -1.39
N TYR A 8 0.85 -18.20 -1.26
CA TYR A 8 0.99 -16.77 -0.97
C TYR A 8 0.27 -16.42 0.33
N LEU A 9 0.99 -15.86 1.29
CA LEU A 9 0.40 -15.35 2.53
C LEU A 9 0.23 -13.84 2.41
N ILE A 10 -0.99 -13.33 2.64
CA ILE A 10 -1.29 -11.90 2.66
C ILE A 10 -1.83 -11.55 4.04
N THR A 11 -1.11 -10.72 4.79
CA THR A 11 -1.57 -10.17 6.07
C THR A 11 -2.20 -8.78 5.85
N GLY A 12 -3.06 -8.33 6.75
CA GLY A 12 -3.82 -7.09 6.52
C GLY A 12 -4.86 -7.25 5.40
N ALA A 13 -5.37 -8.47 5.24
CA ALA A 13 -6.17 -8.88 4.08
C ALA A 13 -7.61 -8.35 4.09
N ALA A 14 -8.07 -7.74 5.18
CA ALA A 14 -9.33 -6.99 5.22
C ALA A 14 -9.17 -5.52 4.75
N GLY A 15 -7.93 -5.09 4.45
CA GLY A 15 -7.63 -3.75 3.94
C GLY A 15 -7.88 -3.59 2.44
N LEU A 16 -7.37 -2.46 1.88
CA LEU A 16 -7.55 -2.12 0.47
C LEU A 16 -6.75 -3.03 -0.48
N VAL A 17 -5.47 -3.25 -0.17
CA VAL A 17 -4.51 -3.89 -1.08
C VAL A 17 -4.63 -5.41 -1.09
N GLY A 18 -4.92 -6.00 0.08
CA GLY A 18 -4.96 -7.45 0.25
C GLY A 18 -5.94 -8.18 -0.67
N PRO A 19 -7.23 -7.79 -0.70
CA PRO A 19 -8.22 -8.43 -1.57
C PRO A 19 -7.90 -8.28 -3.06
N ALA A 20 -7.48 -7.09 -3.50
CA ALA A 20 -7.14 -6.83 -4.89
C ALA A 20 -5.89 -7.62 -5.35
N LEU A 21 -4.89 -7.76 -4.48
CA LEU A 21 -3.72 -8.61 -4.74
C LEU A 21 -4.12 -10.09 -4.81
N ALA A 22 -5.02 -10.53 -3.92
CA ALA A 22 -5.52 -11.91 -3.95
C ALA A 22 -6.27 -12.22 -5.26
N GLU A 23 -7.14 -11.32 -5.73
CA GLU A 23 -7.81 -11.47 -7.04
C GLU A 23 -6.80 -11.64 -8.16
N ARG A 24 -5.77 -10.79 -8.19
CA ARG A 24 -4.73 -10.83 -9.23
C ARG A 24 -3.88 -12.10 -9.17
N LEU A 25 -3.52 -12.57 -7.98
CA LEU A 25 -2.79 -13.83 -7.80
C LEU A 25 -3.64 -15.05 -8.20
N LEU A 26 -4.95 -14.99 -7.91
CA LEU A 26 -5.91 -16.06 -8.23
C LEU A 26 -6.33 -16.09 -9.71
N GLU A 27 -5.73 -15.29 -10.58
CA GLU A 27 -5.85 -15.49 -12.04
C GLU A 27 -5.15 -16.76 -12.49
N ASP A 28 -4.16 -17.22 -11.71
CA ASP A 28 -3.44 -18.47 -11.97
C ASP A 28 -4.00 -19.61 -11.08
N PRO A 29 -4.51 -20.70 -11.65
CA PRO A 29 -5.13 -21.80 -10.91
C PRO A 29 -4.15 -22.55 -10.00
N ASP A 30 -2.83 -22.40 -10.21
CA ASP A 30 -1.83 -23.04 -9.37
C ASP A 30 -1.46 -22.24 -8.12
N ASN A 31 -2.01 -21.06 -7.96
CA ASN A 31 -1.82 -20.24 -6.77
C ASN A 31 -2.84 -20.59 -5.68
N ILE A 32 -2.37 -20.73 -4.45
CA ILE A 32 -3.17 -20.83 -3.23
C ILE A 32 -2.88 -19.60 -2.39
N VAL A 33 -3.92 -18.84 -2.01
CA VAL A 33 -3.78 -17.57 -1.30
C VAL A 33 -4.35 -17.71 0.11
N PHE A 34 -3.50 -17.46 1.11
CA PHE A 34 -3.83 -17.42 2.52
C PHE A 34 -4.05 -15.95 2.92
N LEU A 35 -5.27 -15.61 3.30
CA LEU A 35 -5.67 -14.27 3.70
C LEU A 35 -5.85 -14.21 5.21
N THR A 36 -5.13 -13.32 5.89
CA THR A 36 -5.23 -13.17 7.35
C THR A 36 -5.37 -11.71 7.76
N ASP A 37 -6.21 -11.49 8.76
CA ASP A 37 -6.39 -10.20 9.42
C ASP A 37 -6.95 -10.41 10.83
N LEU A 38 -6.96 -9.36 11.65
CA LEU A 38 -7.63 -9.32 12.96
C LEU A 38 -9.14 -9.55 12.83
N ILE A 39 -9.73 -9.06 11.74
CA ILE A 39 -11.13 -9.31 11.35
C ILE A 39 -11.10 -10.37 10.25
N LYS A 40 -11.96 -11.37 10.35
CA LYS A 40 -12.03 -12.45 9.37
C LYS A 40 -12.15 -11.90 7.94
N PRO A 41 -11.14 -12.14 7.08
CA PRO A 41 -11.21 -11.72 5.69
C PRO A 41 -12.35 -12.41 4.94
N SER A 42 -12.76 -11.86 3.81
CA SER A 42 -13.69 -12.48 2.88
C SER A 42 -12.96 -12.97 1.63
N ILE A 43 -13.57 -13.92 0.92
CA ILE A 43 -13.12 -14.27 -0.42
C ILE A 43 -13.34 -13.06 -1.33
N PRO A 44 -12.33 -12.58 -2.05
CA PRO A 44 -12.49 -11.45 -2.95
C PRO A 44 -13.52 -11.75 -4.05
N PRO A 45 -14.47 -10.85 -4.32
CA PRO A 45 -15.57 -11.11 -5.26
C PRO A 45 -15.12 -11.42 -6.69
N GLY A 46 -14.00 -10.84 -7.12
CA GLY A 46 -13.42 -11.02 -8.45
C GLY A 46 -12.46 -12.21 -8.58
N ALA A 47 -12.34 -13.05 -7.54
CA ALA A 47 -11.43 -14.19 -7.56
C ALA A 47 -11.87 -15.23 -8.61
N LYS A 48 -11.00 -15.53 -9.59
CA LYS A 48 -11.27 -16.55 -10.62
C LYS A 48 -11.23 -17.98 -10.05
N HIS A 49 -10.45 -18.20 -8.98
CA HIS A 49 -10.29 -19.48 -8.32
C HIS A 49 -10.56 -19.35 -6.80
N PRO A 50 -11.83 -19.11 -6.39
CA PRO A 50 -12.20 -18.91 -4.99
C PRO A 50 -11.94 -20.16 -4.12
N GLU A 51 -11.94 -21.34 -4.70
CA GLU A 51 -11.59 -22.61 -4.05
C GLU A 51 -10.14 -22.69 -3.55
N ASN A 52 -9.26 -21.83 -4.09
CA ASN A 52 -7.86 -21.73 -3.71
C ASN A 52 -7.61 -20.69 -2.59
N VAL A 53 -8.65 -20.07 -2.05
CA VAL A 53 -8.53 -19.13 -0.93
C VAL A 53 -8.58 -19.86 0.40
N ARG A 54 -7.74 -19.46 1.34
CA ARG A 54 -7.74 -19.91 2.73
C ARG A 54 -7.88 -18.68 3.62
N LEU A 55 -8.94 -18.63 4.43
CA LEU A 55 -9.26 -17.48 5.30
C LEU A 55 -8.85 -17.80 6.73
N LEU A 56 -8.01 -16.96 7.32
CA LEU A 56 -7.48 -17.11 8.67
C LEU A 56 -7.74 -15.81 9.46
N GLU A 57 -8.54 -15.89 10.51
CA GLU A 57 -8.73 -14.78 11.46
C GLU A 57 -7.69 -14.91 12.57
N ALA A 58 -6.86 -13.88 12.77
CA ALA A 58 -5.80 -13.92 13.76
C ALA A 58 -5.34 -12.53 14.19
N ASP A 59 -5.08 -12.34 15.47
CA ASP A 59 -4.24 -11.22 15.96
C ASP A 59 -2.77 -11.58 15.75
N LEU A 60 -2.12 -10.94 14.77
CA LEU A 60 -0.72 -11.18 14.46
C LEU A 60 0.25 -10.56 15.51
N CYS A 61 -0.26 -9.84 16.50
CA CYS A 61 0.50 -9.44 17.68
C CYS A 61 0.54 -10.56 18.75
N ASP A 62 -0.32 -11.58 18.65
CA ASP A 62 -0.21 -12.81 19.41
C ASP A 62 0.74 -13.77 18.69
N GLN A 63 1.84 -14.10 19.34
CA GLN A 63 2.88 -14.94 18.73
C GLN A 63 2.36 -16.32 18.34
N SER A 64 1.54 -16.96 19.19
CA SER A 64 1.01 -18.31 18.90
C SER A 64 0.04 -18.30 17.73
N ALA A 65 -0.81 -17.27 17.62
CA ALA A 65 -1.73 -17.10 16.49
C ALA A 65 -0.94 -16.83 15.19
N MET A 66 0.05 -15.97 15.23
CA MET A 66 0.91 -15.65 14.09
C MET A 66 1.67 -16.91 13.60
N GLU A 67 2.27 -17.69 14.50
CA GLU A 67 2.98 -18.93 14.17
C GLU A 67 2.05 -19.97 13.51
N LYS A 68 0.80 -20.11 13.97
CA LYS A 68 -0.20 -20.99 13.37
C LYS A 68 -0.58 -20.54 11.95
N VAL A 69 -0.74 -19.22 11.75
CA VAL A 69 -1.02 -18.67 10.41
C VAL A 69 0.11 -18.98 9.45
N VAL A 70 1.35 -18.74 9.84
CA VAL A 70 2.52 -19.05 8.99
C VAL A 70 2.62 -20.55 8.71
N ALA A 71 2.49 -21.39 9.74
CA ALA A 71 2.57 -22.84 9.59
C ALA A 71 1.51 -23.43 8.62
N ALA A 72 0.29 -22.85 8.64
CA ALA A 72 -0.77 -23.27 7.73
C ALA A 72 -0.45 -22.97 6.25
N ALA A 73 0.37 -21.94 5.99
CA ALA A 73 0.69 -21.48 4.64
C ALA A 73 1.97 -22.07 4.06
N LEU A 74 2.81 -22.73 4.86
CA LEU A 74 4.08 -23.31 4.41
C LEU A 74 3.88 -24.47 3.40
N PRO A 75 4.83 -24.68 2.46
CA PRO A 75 5.94 -23.78 2.13
C PRO A 75 5.48 -22.58 1.31
N LEU A 76 5.97 -21.39 1.64
CA LEU A 76 5.60 -20.16 0.99
C LEU A 76 6.39 -19.91 -0.30
N THR A 77 5.71 -19.44 -1.33
CA THR A 77 6.31 -18.78 -2.49
C THR A 77 6.65 -17.33 -2.14
N ALA A 78 5.70 -16.63 -1.50
CA ALA A 78 5.94 -15.29 -0.96
C ALA A 78 4.97 -14.96 0.19
N ALA A 79 5.40 -14.05 1.07
CA ALA A 79 4.56 -13.43 2.09
C ALA A 79 4.46 -11.91 1.86
N PHE A 80 3.24 -11.39 1.92
CA PHE A 80 2.94 -9.96 1.86
C PHE A 80 2.56 -9.47 3.25
N VAL A 81 3.44 -8.70 3.86
CA VAL A 81 3.28 -8.22 5.24
C VAL A 81 2.68 -6.81 5.18
N PHE A 82 1.34 -6.76 5.18
CA PHE A 82 0.56 -5.52 4.98
C PHE A 82 -0.26 -5.10 6.20
N HIS A 83 -0.34 -5.95 7.24
CA HIS A 83 -1.03 -5.56 8.46
C HIS A 83 -0.37 -4.35 9.13
N GLY A 84 -1.18 -3.49 9.71
CA GLY A 84 -0.69 -2.28 10.36
C GLY A 84 -1.79 -1.26 10.62
N ILE A 85 -1.49 -0.33 11.52
CA ILE A 85 -2.33 0.82 11.84
C ILE A 85 -1.88 2.00 11.01
N MET A 86 -2.84 2.68 10.36
CA MET A 86 -2.57 3.81 9.48
C MET A 86 -2.22 5.11 10.25
N SER A 87 -1.72 6.11 9.51
CA SER A 87 -1.12 7.32 10.07
C SER A 87 -1.98 8.03 11.14
N GLY A 88 -3.24 8.33 10.85
CA GLY A 88 -4.10 9.03 11.82
C GLY A 88 -4.32 8.25 13.12
N ALA A 89 -4.55 6.95 13.04
CA ALA A 89 -4.70 6.09 14.22
C ALA A 89 -3.37 5.88 14.95
N SER A 90 -2.25 5.90 14.23
CA SER A 90 -0.91 5.82 14.83
C SER A 90 -0.58 7.06 15.67
N GLU A 91 -0.93 8.26 15.19
CA GLU A 91 -0.80 9.50 15.96
C GLU A 91 -1.73 9.52 17.18
N ALA A 92 -2.96 9.04 17.02
CA ALA A 92 -3.93 8.99 18.13
C ALA A 92 -3.54 7.98 19.22
N ASN A 93 -2.83 6.89 18.87
CA ASN A 93 -2.37 5.90 19.83
C ASN A 93 -0.98 5.35 19.46
N PRO A 94 0.09 6.08 19.81
CA PRO A 94 1.47 5.68 19.50
C PRO A 94 1.87 4.32 20.08
N ALA A 95 1.41 3.98 21.29
CA ALA A 95 1.73 2.71 21.93
C ALA A 95 1.15 1.51 21.15
N LEU A 96 -0.10 1.62 20.68
CA LEU A 96 -0.72 0.61 19.85
C LEU A 96 -0.03 0.53 18.49
N ALA A 97 0.36 1.68 17.90
CA ALA A 97 1.12 1.71 16.66
C ALA A 97 2.46 0.98 16.78
N MET A 98 3.22 1.20 17.85
CA MET A 98 4.46 0.47 18.11
C MET A 98 4.21 -1.03 18.26
N LYS A 99 3.21 -1.44 19.02
CA LYS A 99 2.85 -2.85 19.19
C LYS A 99 2.53 -3.53 17.84
N VAL A 100 1.71 -2.90 17.01
CA VAL A 100 1.23 -3.53 15.76
C VAL A 100 2.25 -3.37 14.63
N ASN A 101 2.69 -2.12 14.35
CA ASN A 101 3.52 -1.81 13.19
C ASN A 101 4.99 -2.17 13.38
N VAL A 102 5.46 -2.32 14.62
CA VAL A 102 6.85 -2.67 14.92
C VAL A 102 6.93 -4.07 15.52
N ASP A 103 6.39 -4.33 16.69
CA ASP A 103 6.57 -5.61 17.38
C ASP A 103 5.92 -6.77 16.62
N GLY A 104 4.67 -6.60 16.15
CA GLY A 104 3.97 -7.60 15.36
C GLY A 104 4.68 -7.90 14.05
N VAL A 105 5.05 -6.85 13.29
CA VAL A 105 5.78 -7.01 12.02
C VAL A 105 7.15 -7.63 12.25
N ARG A 106 7.91 -7.17 13.23
CA ARG A 106 9.21 -7.73 13.61
C ARG A 106 9.11 -9.22 13.95
N SER A 107 8.13 -9.59 14.76
CA SER A 107 7.89 -10.98 15.15
C SER A 107 7.61 -11.86 13.94
N MET A 108 6.77 -11.40 13.02
CA MET A 108 6.46 -12.08 11.75
C MET A 108 7.71 -12.25 10.87
N LEU A 109 8.49 -11.19 10.65
CA LEU A 109 9.70 -11.25 9.82
C LEU A 109 10.73 -12.24 10.38
N LEU A 110 10.99 -12.19 11.69
CA LEU A 110 11.91 -13.12 12.36
C LEU A 110 11.42 -14.56 12.32
N HIS A 111 10.12 -14.77 12.50
CA HIS A 111 9.55 -16.12 12.42
C HIS A 111 9.64 -16.69 11.00
N LEU A 112 9.31 -15.92 9.97
CA LEU A 112 9.48 -16.30 8.56
C LEU A 112 10.93 -16.66 8.25
N ALA A 113 11.89 -15.85 8.68
CA ALA A 113 13.33 -16.13 8.53
C ALA A 113 13.76 -17.44 9.19
N LYS A 114 13.17 -17.77 10.36
CA LYS A 114 13.45 -18.98 11.12
C LYS A 114 12.89 -20.23 10.46
N VAL A 115 11.63 -20.19 9.98
CA VAL A 115 10.93 -21.39 9.49
C VAL A 115 11.15 -21.67 8.01
N GLN A 116 11.44 -20.63 7.22
CA GLN A 116 11.73 -20.76 5.80
C GLN A 116 12.76 -19.72 5.36
N ARG A 117 14.04 -20.01 5.60
CA ARG A 117 15.15 -19.14 5.26
C ARG A 117 15.15 -18.78 3.77
N GLY A 118 15.34 -17.50 3.46
CA GLY A 118 15.37 -16.97 2.09
C GLY A 118 13.99 -16.86 1.43
N VAL A 119 12.91 -17.00 2.19
CA VAL A 119 11.55 -16.81 1.64
C VAL A 119 11.38 -15.37 1.12
N ARG A 120 10.67 -15.23 -0.01
CA ARG A 120 10.31 -13.93 -0.56
C ARG A 120 9.31 -13.23 0.37
N VAL A 121 9.63 -11.99 0.76
CA VAL A 121 8.75 -11.14 1.58
C VAL A 121 8.59 -9.77 0.95
N ILE A 122 7.36 -9.28 0.84
CA ILE A 122 7.06 -7.91 0.44
C ILE A 122 6.45 -7.20 1.65
N PHE A 123 7.19 -6.23 2.18
CA PHE A 123 6.76 -5.41 3.31
C PHE A 123 6.17 -4.08 2.83
N SER A 124 4.97 -3.74 3.30
CA SER A 124 4.35 -2.45 3.01
C SER A 124 5.00 -1.33 3.82
N SER A 125 5.93 -0.61 3.21
CA SER A 125 6.38 0.68 3.70
C SER A 125 5.53 1.82 3.12
N SER A 126 5.95 3.05 3.25
CA SER A 126 5.18 4.22 2.85
C SER A 126 6.09 5.40 2.54
N ASN A 127 5.65 6.31 1.68
CA ASN A 127 6.30 7.62 1.50
C ASN A 127 6.30 8.46 2.80
N ALA A 128 5.51 8.09 3.81
CA ALA A 128 5.53 8.71 5.14
C ALA A 128 6.85 8.51 5.91
N VAL A 129 7.79 7.71 5.39
CA VAL A 129 9.17 7.64 5.91
C VAL A 129 9.95 8.92 5.64
N TYR A 130 9.55 9.69 4.62
CA TYR A 130 10.14 10.98 4.30
C TYR A 130 9.42 12.10 5.05
N GLY A 131 10.17 12.93 5.74
CA GLY A 131 9.67 14.09 6.48
C GLY A 131 10.56 15.31 6.27
N ALA A 132 10.00 16.50 6.49
CA ALA A 132 10.69 17.77 6.32
C ALA A 132 11.88 17.92 7.30
N PRO A 133 12.97 18.61 6.88
CA PRO A 133 13.17 19.25 5.58
C PRO A 133 13.46 18.25 4.49
N LEU A 134 12.87 18.44 3.32
CA LEU A 134 13.06 17.56 2.16
C LEU A 134 13.91 18.24 1.09
N PRO A 135 14.72 17.48 0.31
CA PRO A 135 15.32 18.00 -0.90
C PRO A 135 14.24 18.34 -1.94
N GLU A 136 14.61 19.12 -2.95
CA GLU A 136 13.69 19.48 -4.04
C GLU A 136 13.11 18.24 -4.73
N VAL A 137 13.92 17.19 -4.88
CA VAL A 137 13.50 15.89 -5.40
C VAL A 137 13.91 14.78 -4.44
N VAL A 138 12.97 13.95 -4.04
CA VAL A 138 13.15 12.81 -3.15
C VAL A 138 13.38 11.55 -3.98
N THR A 139 14.42 10.78 -3.62
CA THR A 139 14.78 9.49 -4.23
C THR A 139 14.90 8.41 -3.16
N GLU A 140 15.16 7.16 -3.54
CA GLU A 140 15.47 6.10 -2.58
C GLU A 140 16.77 6.36 -1.79
N ALA A 141 17.66 7.21 -2.32
CA ALA A 141 18.90 7.61 -1.63
C ALA A 141 18.68 8.73 -0.61
N THR A 142 17.52 9.39 -0.63
CA THR A 142 17.17 10.40 0.39
C THR A 142 17.04 9.73 1.74
N THR A 143 17.77 10.22 2.73
CA THR A 143 17.69 9.71 4.11
C THR A 143 16.29 9.89 4.66
N PRO A 144 15.61 8.83 5.08
CA PRO A 144 14.31 8.95 5.72
C PRO A 144 14.38 9.70 7.06
N THR A 145 13.53 10.69 7.21
CA THR A 145 13.41 11.54 8.41
C THR A 145 11.94 11.68 8.79
N PRO A 146 11.26 10.59 9.19
CA PRO A 146 9.82 10.61 9.43
C PRO A 146 9.45 11.60 10.52
N THR A 147 8.39 12.40 10.28
CA THR A 147 7.86 13.39 11.22
C THR A 147 6.61 12.89 11.95
N GLY A 148 6.18 11.65 11.69
CA GLY A 148 5.02 11.03 12.33
C GLY A 148 5.30 9.60 12.80
N VAL A 149 4.50 9.14 13.77
CA VAL A 149 4.62 7.81 14.38
C VAL A 149 4.55 6.69 13.33
N TYR A 150 3.63 6.80 12.39
CA TYR A 150 3.46 5.81 11.33
C TYR A 150 4.72 5.66 10.45
N GLY A 151 5.24 6.78 9.97
CA GLY A 151 6.47 6.81 9.16
C GLY A 151 7.67 6.27 9.92
N CYS A 152 7.79 6.63 11.20
CA CYS A 152 8.82 6.11 12.10
C CYS A 152 8.74 4.58 12.20
N CYS A 153 7.57 4.01 12.50
CA CYS A 153 7.38 2.57 12.57
C CYS A 153 7.76 1.87 11.25
N LYS A 154 7.32 2.42 10.11
CA LYS A 154 7.64 1.84 8.79
C LYS A 154 9.13 1.86 8.52
N TYR A 155 9.81 2.96 8.82
CA TYR A 155 11.27 3.07 8.61
C TYR A 155 12.07 2.11 9.51
N MET A 156 11.68 1.94 10.76
CA MET A 156 12.31 0.94 11.66
C MET A 156 12.27 -0.46 11.05
N MET A 157 11.16 -0.83 10.42
CA MET A 157 11.01 -2.14 9.78
C MET A 157 11.77 -2.25 8.46
N GLU A 158 11.94 -1.17 7.69
CA GLU A 158 12.84 -1.16 6.51
C GLU A 158 14.29 -1.49 6.90
N ILE A 159 14.77 -0.93 8.02
CA ILE A 159 16.12 -1.22 8.55
C ILE A 159 16.25 -2.70 8.89
N LEU A 160 15.25 -3.27 9.57
CA LEU A 160 15.24 -4.71 9.90
C LEU A 160 15.20 -5.58 8.63
N VAL A 161 14.37 -5.22 7.65
CA VAL A 161 14.30 -5.93 6.35
C VAL A 161 15.68 -5.93 5.67
N ASN A 162 16.37 -4.80 5.63
CA ASN A 162 17.70 -4.69 5.06
C ASN A 162 18.72 -5.58 5.79
N ASP A 163 18.67 -5.65 7.12
CA ASP A 163 19.58 -6.50 7.90
C ASP A 163 19.32 -7.99 7.67
N LEU A 164 18.05 -8.42 7.66
CA LEU A 164 17.67 -9.80 7.40
C LEU A 164 18.10 -10.25 5.99
N ASN A 165 17.97 -9.37 4.97
CA ASN A 165 18.48 -9.64 3.62
C ASN A 165 20.01 -9.75 3.60
N ARG A 166 20.71 -8.80 4.22
CA ARG A 166 22.18 -8.80 4.27
C ARG A 166 22.73 -10.09 4.90
N ARG A 167 22.03 -10.64 5.88
CA ARG A 167 22.36 -11.93 6.53
C ARG A 167 21.89 -13.15 5.74
N GLY A 168 21.19 -12.96 4.61
CA GLY A 168 20.63 -14.04 3.79
C GLY A 168 19.53 -14.83 4.51
N GLU A 169 18.82 -14.22 5.44
CA GLU A 169 17.75 -14.84 6.20
C GLU A 169 16.40 -14.71 5.50
N LEU A 170 16.18 -13.60 4.79
CA LEU A 170 15.03 -13.36 3.92
C LEU A 170 15.48 -12.90 2.53
N ASP A 171 14.60 -13.00 1.56
CA ASP A 171 14.65 -12.30 0.28
C ASP A 171 13.50 -11.30 0.25
N ALA A 172 13.69 -10.17 0.92
CA ALA A 172 12.61 -9.24 1.20
C ALA A 172 12.81 -7.87 0.54
N TYR A 173 11.69 -7.20 0.21
CA TYR A 173 11.65 -5.84 -0.30
C TYR A 173 10.68 -5.00 0.53
N SER A 174 11.07 -3.76 0.81
CA SER A 174 10.22 -2.74 1.42
C SER A 174 9.66 -1.84 0.33
N VAL A 175 8.35 -1.83 0.13
CA VAL A 175 7.70 -1.00 -0.89
C VAL A 175 7.12 0.25 -0.25
N ARG A 176 7.63 1.42 -0.62
CA ARG A 176 7.15 2.73 -0.16
C ARG A 176 5.97 3.15 -1.03
N PHE A 177 4.77 2.87 -0.54
CA PHE A 177 3.56 3.25 -1.26
C PHE A 177 3.35 4.76 -1.28
N PRO A 178 3.02 5.35 -2.45
CA PRO A 178 2.38 6.65 -2.51
C PRO A 178 0.93 6.57 -2.05
N THR A 179 0.17 7.65 -2.14
CA THR A 179 -1.26 7.60 -1.85
C THR A 179 -2.00 6.84 -2.94
N ILE A 180 -2.63 5.73 -2.59
CA ILE A 180 -3.47 4.96 -3.53
C ILE A 180 -4.80 5.70 -3.73
N VAL A 181 -5.13 6.02 -4.99
CA VAL A 181 -6.31 6.78 -5.46
C VAL A 181 -6.83 6.14 -6.76
N VAL A 182 -8.10 5.85 -6.92
CA VAL A 182 -9.23 6.16 -6.04
C VAL A 182 -9.54 4.91 -5.20
N ARG A 183 -9.60 5.07 -3.88
CA ARG A 183 -9.98 3.98 -2.99
C ARG A 183 -11.48 3.76 -3.07
N PRO A 184 -11.95 2.55 -3.38
CA PRO A 184 -13.38 2.23 -3.33
C PRO A 184 -13.90 2.17 -1.89
N GLY A 185 -15.22 2.09 -1.74
CA GLY A 185 -15.88 1.91 -0.45
C GLY A 185 -16.11 3.22 0.32
N LYS A 186 -16.20 3.13 1.64
CA LYS A 186 -16.52 4.27 2.51
C LYS A 186 -15.31 5.18 2.75
N PRO A 187 -15.54 6.48 3.06
CA PRO A 187 -14.49 7.38 3.50
C PRO A 187 -13.70 6.82 4.68
N SER A 188 -12.39 7.00 4.66
CA SER A 188 -11.50 6.60 5.75
C SER A 188 -11.08 7.83 6.57
N PRO A 189 -10.75 7.68 7.86
CA PRO A 189 -10.28 8.80 8.70
C PRO A 189 -8.85 9.25 8.39
N ALA A 190 -8.19 8.68 7.38
CA ALA A 190 -6.84 9.09 6.98
C ALA A 190 -6.86 10.49 6.35
N ALA A 191 -5.86 11.33 6.67
CA ALA A 191 -5.75 12.68 6.10
C ALA A 191 -5.70 12.68 4.56
N SER A 192 -5.16 11.63 3.92
CA SER A 192 -5.16 11.46 2.46
C SER A 192 -6.50 11.02 1.86
N ALA A 193 -7.51 10.73 2.69
CA ALA A 193 -8.78 10.16 2.21
C ALA A 193 -9.52 11.11 1.26
N PHE A 194 -9.38 12.42 1.45
CA PHE A 194 -10.02 13.41 0.58
C PHE A 194 -9.55 13.31 -0.87
N LEU A 195 -8.30 12.91 -1.13
CA LEU A 195 -7.77 12.73 -2.50
C LEU A 195 -8.53 11.64 -3.29
N SER A 196 -9.07 10.64 -2.58
CA SER A 196 -10.02 9.70 -3.18
C SER A 196 -11.45 10.23 -3.14
N GLY A 197 -11.79 10.96 -2.08
CA GLY A 197 -13.13 11.50 -1.82
C GLY A 197 -13.59 12.45 -2.93
N VAL A 198 -12.73 13.40 -3.34
CA VAL A 198 -13.06 14.39 -4.40
C VAL A 198 -13.42 13.77 -5.75
N ILE A 199 -13.15 12.49 -5.94
CA ILE A 199 -13.55 11.71 -7.14
C ILE A 199 -14.66 10.73 -6.79
N ARG A 200 -14.46 9.93 -5.75
CA ARG A 200 -15.38 8.83 -5.38
C ARG A 200 -16.78 9.33 -5.04
N GLU A 201 -16.90 10.31 -4.13
CA GLU A 201 -18.18 10.82 -3.68
C GLU A 201 -18.98 11.47 -4.81
N PRO A 202 -18.43 12.44 -5.58
CA PRO A 202 -19.14 13.03 -6.71
C PRO A 202 -19.55 12.02 -7.77
N MET A 203 -18.69 11.05 -8.09
CA MET A 203 -19.03 10.00 -9.05
C MET A 203 -20.21 9.13 -8.59
N ASN A 204 -20.41 9.01 -7.27
CA ASN A 204 -21.58 8.35 -6.67
C ASN A 204 -22.75 9.31 -6.36
N GLY A 205 -22.70 10.56 -6.80
CA GLY A 205 -23.75 11.55 -6.58
C GLY A 205 -23.81 12.12 -5.15
N ILE A 206 -22.69 12.06 -4.42
CA ILE A 206 -22.56 12.49 -3.02
C ILE A 206 -21.71 13.75 -2.98
N GLU A 207 -22.08 14.74 -2.18
CA GLU A 207 -21.25 15.91 -1.93
C GLU A 207 -19.95 15.51 -1.21
N CYS A 208 -18.85 16.18 -1.58
CA CYS A 208 -17.54 15.95 -1.00
C CYS A 208 -16.93 17.26 -0.49
N PRO A 209 -16.60 17.37 0.82
CA PRO A 209 -15.84 18.50 1.32
C PRO A 209 -14.40 18.46 0.80
N LEU A 210 -13.92 19.59 0.29
CA LEU A 210 -12.52 19.83 -0.05
C LEU A 210 -11.85 20.59 1.10
N PRO A 211 -10.95 19.96 1.87
CA PRO A 211 -10.40 20.55 3.09
C PRO A 211 -9.25 21.51 2.84
N LEU A 212 -8.83 21.72 1.59
CA LEU A 212 -7.71 22.57 1.21
C LEU A 212 -8.18 23.81 0.42
N THR A 213 -7.62 24.96 0.77
CA THR A 213 -7.76 26.19 -0.03
C THR A 213 -6.81 26.21 -1.22
N ASP A 214 -5.62 25.62 -1.05
CA ASP A 214 -4.57 25.55 -2.07
C ASP A 214 -4.84 24.41 -3.05
N ARG A 215 -5.45 24.73 -4.18
CA ARG A 215 -5.70 23.76 -5.25
C ARG A 215 -4.44 23.33 -6.00
N GLN A 216 -3.32 24.06 -5.83
CA GLN A 216 -2.02 23.69 -6.37
C GLN A 216 -1.23 22.75 -5.43
N PHE A 217 -1.81 22.42 -4.28
CA PHE A 217 -1.24 21.39 -3.40
C PHE A 217 -1.05 20.08 -4.19
N LYS A 218 0.20 19.58 -4.21
CA LYS A 218 0.58 18.37 -4.94
C LYS A 218 0.69 17.17 -4.02
N ALA A 219 0.33 16.02 -4.53
CA ALA A 219 0.50 14.73 -3.88
C ALA A 219 1.03 13.68 -4.87
N THR A 220 1.68 12.66 -4.32
CA THR A 220 2.08 11.48 -5.10
C THR A 220 0.97 10.45 -5.05
N LEU A 221 0.47 10.06 -6.21
CA LEU A 221 -0.71 9.22 -6.37
C LEU A 221 -0.42 8.00 -7.23
N CYS A 222 -0.98 6.85 -6.91
CA CYS A 222 -1.01 5.71 -7.82
C CYS A 222 -2.37 5.02 -7.79
N SER A 223 -2.76 4.41 -8.90
CA SER A 223 -3.97 3.61 -8.98
C SER A 223 -3.83 2.29 -8.21
N PRO A 224 -4.95 1.71 -7.74
CA PRO A 224 -4.95 0.35 -7.19
C PRO A 224 -4.35 -0.67 -8.18
N ARG A 225 -4.67 -0.58 -9.46
CA ARG A 225 -4.15 -1.48 -10.51
C ARG A 225 -2.62 -1.42 -10.59
N VAL A 226 -2.05 -0.22 -10.69
CA VAL A 226 -0.59 -0.06 -10.76
C VAL A 226 0.09 -0.58 -9.49
N ALA A 227 -0.49 -0.31 -8.33
CA ALA A 227 0.03 -0.83 -7.06
C ALA A 227 0.06 -2.36 -7.05
N ILE A 228 -1.03 -3.03 -7.46
CA ILE A 228 -1.13 -4.49 -7.50
C ILE A 228 -0.17 -5.11 -8.52
N GLU A 229 -0.13 -4.59 -9.74
CA GLU A 229 0.78 -5.09 -10.78
C GLU A 229 2.25 -4.96 -10.35
N ASN A 230 2.62 -3.88 -9.69
CA ASN A 230 3.97 -3.71 -9.18
C ASN A 230 4.31 -4.68 -8.05
N LEU A 231 3.36 -5.02 -7.18
CA LEU A 231 3.56 -6.07 -6.16
C LEU A 231 3.85 -7.42 -6.83
N VAL A 232 3.08 -7.78 -7.86
CA VAL A 232 3.30 -9.03 -8.61
C VAL A 232 4.67 -9.00 -9.31
N ARG A 233 5.07 -7.87 -9.90
CA ARG A 233 6.38 -7.72 -10.55
C ARG A 233 7.52 -7.93 -9.56
N ILE A 234 7.48 -7.27 -8.38
CA ILE A 234 8.50 -7.42 -7.33
C ILE A 234 8.56 -8.86 -6.81
N THR A 235 7.41 -9.53 -6.69
CA THR A 235 7.37 -10.95 -6.27
C THR A 235 8.19 -11.84 -7.19
N ASN A 236 8.28 -11.50 -8.48
CA ASN A 236 8.99 -12.27 -9.49
C ASN A 236 10.40 -11.72 -9.81
N TRP A 237 10.88 -10.71 -9.09
CA TRP A 237 12.24 -10.21 -9.30
C TRP A 237 13.29 -11.25 -8.90
N PRO A 238 14.43 -11.30 -9.60
CA PRO A 238 15.58 -12.07 -9.11
C PRO A 238 16.06 -11.52 -7.77
N SER A 239 16.60 -12.39 -6.92
CA SER A 239 17.00 -12.05 -5.54
C SER A 239 18.15 -11.03 -5.46
N ASP A 240 18.90 -10.87 -6.54
CA ASP A 240 20.00 -9.90 -6.69
C ASP A 240 19.59 -8.59 -7.39
N LYS A 241 18.28 -8.38 -7.64
CA LYS A 241 17.77 -7.18 -8.34
C LYS A 241 18.19 -5.87 -7.66
N LEU A 242 18.29 -5.87 -6.32
CA LEU A 242 18.79 -4.76 -5.52
C LEU A 242 19.86 -5.24 -4.53
N PRO A 243 20.81 -4.36 -4.13
CA PRO A 243 21.77 -4.70 -3.08
C PRO A 243 21.10 -5.16 -1.79
N PRO A 244 21.60 -6.18 -1.08
CA PRO A 244 20.91 -6.79 0.05
C PRO A 244 20.68 -5.83 1.23
N HIS A 245 21.45 -4.75 1.32
CA HIS A 245 21.34 -3.73 2.36
C HIS A 245 20.56 -2.47 1.93
N GLN A 246 19.98 -2.48 0.72
CA GLN A 246 19.20 -1.36 0.13
C GLN A 246 17.95 -1.90 -0.59
N ARG A 247 17.03 -2.48 0.16
CA ARG A 247 15.85 -3.17 -0.35
C ARG A 247 14.56 -2.35 -0.31
N ALA A 248 14.66 -1.05 0.01
CA ALA A 248 13.53 -0.14 -0.07
C ALA A 248 13.41 0.45 -1.49
N ILE A 249 12.19 0.50 -2.02
CA ILE A 249 11.87 1.05 -3.33
C ILE A 249 10.63 1.94 -3.26
N ASN A 250 10.68 3.11 -3.88
CA ASN A 250 9.52 3.97 -4.04
C ASN A 250 8.59 3.36 -5.11
N PHE A 251 7.32 3.13 -4.80
CA PHE A 251 6.38 2.72 -5.84
C PHE A 251 6.11 3.89 -6.78
N PRO A 252 6.16 3.65 -8.11
CA PRO A 252 5.85 4.67 -9.07
C PRO A 252 4.45 5.23 -8.88
N GLY A 253 4.35 6.53 -8.96
CA GLY A 253 3.10 7.27 -8.93
C GLY A 253 3.19 8.49 -9.85
N ILE A 254 2.09 9.18 -10.01
CA ILE A 254 2.07 10.50 -10.63
C ILE A 254 2.17 11.58 -9.54
N ILE A 255 2.73 12.72 -9.90
CA ILE A 255 2.65 13.95 -9.10
C ILE A 255 1.48 14.75 -9.67
N ALA A 256 0.41 14.88 -8.91
CA ALA A 256 -0.77 15.61 -9.32
C ALA A 256 -1.20 16.62 -8.25
N SER A 257 -1.67 17.79 -8.70
CA SER A 257 -2.30 18.77 -7.84
C SER A 257 -3.76 18.42 -7.56
N VAL A 258 -4.35 19.03 -6.56
CA VAL A 258 -5.79 18.97 -6.33
C VAL A 258 -6.54 19.48 -7.55
N GLN A 259 -6.05 20.55 -8.21
CA GLN A 259 -6.67 21.05 -9.43
C GLN A 259 -6.67 20.00 -10.56
N ASP A 260 -5.55 19.27 -10.76
CA ASP A 260 -5.49 18.21 -11.77
C ASP A 260 -6.55 17.11 -11.52
N LEU A 261 -6.83 16.79 -10.26
CA LEU A 261 -7.88 15.83 -9.90
C LEU A 261 -9.28 16.38 -10.18
N LEU A 262 -9.52 17.66 -9.91
CA LEU A 262 -10.81 18.31 -10.19
C LEU A 262 -11.05 18.46 -11.70
N ASP A 263 -10.04 18.83 -12.46
CA ASP A 263 -10.11 18.91 -13.94
C ASP A 263 -10.38 17.51 -14.54
N ALA A 264 -9.73 16.49 -14.02
CA ALA A 264 -9.97 15.10 -14.40
C ALA A 264 -11.40 14.64 -14.05
N LEU A 265 -11.92 15.03 -12.87
CA LEU A 265 -13.30 14.76 -12.48
C LEU A 265 -14.29 15.43 -13.45
N ALA A 266 -14.10 16.72 -13.74
CA ALA A 266 -14.96 17.47 -14.68
C ALA A 266 -14.95 16.80 -16.08
N LYS A 267 -13.76 16.46 -16.59
CA LYS A 267 -13.59 15.86 -17.91
C LYS A 267 -14.22 14.46 -18.03
N VAL A 268 -14.16 13.64 -16.98
CA VAL A 268 -14.63 12.24 -17.03
C VAL A 268 -16.06 12.11 -16.50
N GLY A 269 -16.40 12.84 -15.44
CA GLY A 269 -17.69 12.77 -14.76
C GLY A 269 -18.68 13.84 -15.22
N GLY A 270 -18.21 14.96 -15.74
CA GLY A 270 -19.02 16.13 -16.10
C GLY A 270 -19.03 17.22 -15.03
N GLU A 271 -19.47 18.42 -15.44
CA GLU A 271 -19.56 19.58 -14.55
C GLU A 271 -20.57 19.39 -13.39
N ASP A 272 -21.59 18.59 -13.60
CA ASP A 272 -22.55 18.22 -12.56
C ASP A 272 -21.88 17.45 -11.42
N LYS A 273 -20.87 16.63 -11.71
CA LYS A 273 -20.08 15.93 -10.70
C LYS A 273 -19.11 16.87 -10.00
N LEU A 274 -18.44 17.75 -10.76
CA LEU A 274 -17.56 18.75 -10.16
C LEU A 274 -18.33 19.66 -9.18
N ALA A 275 -19.57 20.04 -9.50
CA ALA A 275 -20.42 20.86 -8.65
C ALA A 275 -20.74 20.26 -7.27
N LEU A 276 -20.52 18.95 -7.08
CA LEU A 276 -20.66 18.26 -5.80
C LEU A 276 -19.44 18.42 -4.89
N VAL A 277 -18.31 18.91 -5.39
CA VAL A 277 -17.16 19.23 -4.54
C VAL A 277 -17.39 20.60 -3.90
N LYS A 278 -17.34 20.66 -2.56
CA LYS A 278 -17.60 21.88 -1.77
C LYS A 278 -16.33 22.31 -1.03
N ASP A 279 -15.95 23.57 -1.16
CA ASP A 279 -14.82 24.12 -0.41
C ASP A 279 -15.18 24.20 1.09
N GLU A 280 -14.53 23.38 1.90
CA GLU A 280 -14.66 23.35 3.36
C GLU A 280 -13.26 23.31 4.01
N PRO A 281 -12.51 24.42 4.01
CA PRO A 281 -11.13 24.47 4.47
C PRO A 281 -10.95 24.00 5.92
N ASN A 282 -9.91 23.20 6.16
CA ASN A 282 -9.54 22.73 7.49
C ASN A 282 -8.03 22.90 7.71
N ALA A 283 -7.67 23.94 8.47
CA ALA A 283 -6.27 24.30 8.71
C ALA A 283 -5.44 23.20 9.39
N ALA A 284 -6.05 22.38 10.25
CA ALA A 284 -5.35 21.25 10.89
C ALA A 284 -5.03 20.15 9.88
N TYR A 285 -5.93 19.88 8.95
CA TYR A 285 -5.69 18.96 7.84
C TYR A 285 -4.58 19.47 6.92
N GLU A 286 -4.65 20.74 6.54
CA GLU A 286 -3.65 21.34 5.66
C GLU A 286 -2.23 21.27 6.25
N ALA A 287 -2.08 21.55 7.55
CA ALA A 287 -0.79 21.45 8.22
C ALA A 287 -0.18 20.02 8.16
N ILE A 288 -1.00 19.00 8.33
CA ILE A 288 -0.57 17.58 8.22
C ILE A 288 -0.12 17.28 6.79
N LEU A 289 -0.92 17.68 5.80
CA LEU A 289 -0.65 17.37 4.39
C LEU A 289 0.62 18.06 3.88
N ARG A 290 0.89 19.30 4.31
CA ARG A 290 2.10 20.04 3.91
C ARG A 290 3.41 19.44 4.43
N SER A 291 3.36 18.51 5.39
CA SER A 291 4.55 17.80 5.88
C SER A 291 4.96 16.63 4.96
N TRP A 292 4.16 16.27 3.96
CA TRP A 292 4.41 15.10 3.13
C TRP A 292 5.31 15.41 1.93
N ALA A 293 6.11 14.39 1.55
CA ALA A 293 6.86 14.43 0.31
C ALA A 293 5.91 14.33 -0.89
N TRP A 294 5.98 15.30 -1.78
CA TRP A 294 5.17 15.32 -3.01
C TRP A 294 6.02 15.26 -4.29
N SER A 295 7.33 15.53 -4.20
CA SER A 295 8.24 15.52 -5.36
C SER A 295 9.18 14.32 -5.26
N LEU A 296 8.76 13.17 -5.80
CA LEU A 296 9.55 11.94 -5.85
C LEU A 296 10.01 11.68 -7.29
N ASP A 297 11.27 11.25 -7.43
CA ASP A 297 11.79 10.69 -8.67
C ASP A 297 11.49 9.20 -8.74
N TYR A 298 10.83 8.79 -9.82
CA TYR A 298 10.47 7.39 -10.06
C TYR A 298 11.30 6.76 -11.20
N SER A 299 12.37 7.41 -11.66
CA SER A 299 13.23 6.88 -12.73
C SER A 299 13.78 5.51 -12.39
N LYS A 300 14.34 5.35 -11.20
CA LYS A 300 14.90 4.07 -10.74
C LYS A 300 13.88 2.92 -10.69
N PRO A 301 12.70 3.05 -10.05
CA PRO A 301 11.73 1.96 -10.07
C PRO A 301 11.21 1.64 -11.49
N LEU A 302 11.05 2.62 -12.37
CA LEU A 302 10.66 2.40 -13.75
C LEU A 302 11.75 1.64 -14.54
N GLU A 303 13.03 1.99 -14.40
CA GLU A 303 14.17 1.27 -14.97
C GLU A 303 14.27 -0.17 -14.44
N LEU A 304 13.86 -0.42 -13.22
CA LEU A 304 13.79 -1.76 -12.63
C LEU A 304 12.60 -2.59 -13.16
N GLY A 305 11.75 -2.00 -14.00
CA GLY A 305 10.63 -2.66 -14.66
C GLY A 305 9.30 -2.54 -13.94
N LEU A 306 9.19 -1.64 -12.95
CA LEU A 306 7.88 -1.25 -12.41
C LEU A 306 7.14 -0.35 -13.40
N ILE A 307 5.83 -0.24 -13.25
CA ILE A 307 4.97 0.60 -14.10
C ILE A 307 4.40 1.76 -13.28
N GLY A 308 4.05 2.86 -13.95
CA GLY A 308 3.37 4.01 -13.35
C GLY A 308 2.02 4.26 -14.02
N ASP A 309 1.23 5.12 -13.40
CA ASP A 309 0.06 5.73 -14.01
C ASP A 309 0.52 6.86 -14.95
N GLU A 310 -0.30 7.21 -15.93
CA GLU A 310 0.05 8.25 -16.90
C GLU A 310 -0.27 9.66 -16.38
N ASN A 311 -1.48 9.83 -15.83
CA ASN A 311 -2.00 11.13 -15.37
C ASN A 311 -3.24 10.99 -14.47
N ALA A 312 -3.73 12.11 -13.95
CA ALA A 312 -4.91 12.15 -13.08
C ALA A 312 -6.19 11.65 -13.77
N GLU A 313 -6.35 11.94 -15.06
CA GLU A 313 -7.50 11.46 -15.85
C GLU A 313 -7.56 9.93 -15.88
N GLY A 314 -6.41 9.27 -16.06
CA GLY A 314 -6.29 7.80 -16.02
C GLY A 314 -6.81 7.23 -14.70
N LEU A 315 -6.46 7.84 -13.55
CA LEU A 315 -6.93 7.43 -12.24
C LEU A 315 -8.47 7.51 -12.13
N VAL A 316 -9.07 8.59 -12.63
CA VAL A 316 -10.54 8.76 -12.61
C VAL A 316 -11.22 7.74 -13.53
N ARG A 317 -10.71 7.54 -14.76
CA ARG A 317 -11.26 6.55 -15.71
C ARG A 317 -11.20 5.12 -15.17
N GLU A 318 -10.10 4.76 -14.52
CA GLU A 318 -9.94 3.46 -13.88
C GLU A 318 -11.00 3.26 -12.80
N TYR A 319 -11.22 4.25 -11.94
CA TYR A 319 -12.26 4.18 -10.93
C TYR A 319 -13.68 4.05 -11.54
N VAL A 320 -14.00 4.86 -12.55
CA VAL A 320 -15.31 4.79 -13.24
C VAL A 320 -15.54 3.42 -13.85
N ALA A 321 -14.50 2.76 -14.37
CA ALA A 321 -14.62 1.41 -14.90
C ALA A 321 -15.00 0.37 -13.81
N THR A 322 -14.68 0.62 -12.55
CA THR A 322 -15.10 -0.26 -11.43
C THR A 322 -16.58 -0.09 -11.06
N LEU A 323 -17.18 1.08 -11.32
CA LEU A 323 -18.59 1.34 -11.02
C LEU A 323 -19.56 0.66 -12.00
N LYS A 324 -19.05 0.20 -13.16
CA LYS A 324 -19.85 -0.45 -14.20
C LYS A 324 -19.87 -1.98 -14.09
N LYS A 325 -19.15 -2.52 -13.12
CA LYS A 325 -19.10 -3.95 -12.83
C LYS A 325 -20.04 -4.31 -11.69
#